data_ddea86e2b092f23ca36c96993ca71cb0
#
_entry.id   ddea86e2b092f23ca36c96993ca71cb0
#
_cell.length_a   1.000
_cell.length_b   1.000
_cell.length_c   1.000
_cell.angle_alpha   90.00
_cell.angle_beta   90.00
_cell.angle_gamma   90.00
#
_symmetry.space_group_name_H-M   'P 1'
#
loop_
_entity.id
_entity.type
_entity.pdbx_description
1 polymer ?
#
loop_
_entity_poly.entity_id
_entity_poly.type
_entity_poly.pdbx_seq_one_letter_code
_entity_poly.pdbx_strand_id
1 'polypeptide(L)'
;MSDGRGAEIALNRALWAVVNQRFTDAAANAMWALPEAVWGLFAVPERSLGVLGDVRGRDVAELACGTAYVSAWLASAGARPVALDLSREQLATARRLQHAVGPAFPLVQADAEQLPLASGCVDLVVSEHGVAAWCDPARWLPEAARVLRPGGRLVFLTNSHLSALCVPADEGVAGERLLRGHREAYRVHWEGGGVEYHPSHGDWVRLLRAAGFVVEALHELFAPAGGGDHPFYEIVTREWATRWPAEELWVATRA
;
A
#
# COMPACT_ATOMS: atom_id res chain seq x y z
N MET A 1 8.12 12.96 27.14
CA MET A 1 7.40 13.56 25.99
C MET A 1 6.59 12.44 25.40
N SER A 2 5.26 12.50 25.46
CA SER A 2 4.41 11.49 24.80
C SER A 2 4.72 11.57 23.30
N ASP A 3 5.19 10.46 22.77
CA ASP A 3 5.46 10.30 21.36
C ASP A 3 4.17 10.61 20.58
N GLY A 4 4.13 11.61 19.72
CA GLY A 4 2.96 12.01 18.93
C GLY A 4 2.41 10.89 18.02
N ARG A 5 3.15 9.78 17.93
CA ARG A 5 2.82 8.55 17.22
C ARG A 5 1.43 7.99 17.56
N GLY A 6 1.11 7.87 18.85
CA GLY A 6 -0.19 7.33 19.27
C GLY A 6 -1.36 8.16 18.74
N ALA A 7 -1.17 9.48 18.63
CA ALA A 7 -2.17 10.38 18.05
C ALA A 7 -2.33 10.18 16.55
N GLU A 8 -1.25 9.99 15.79
CA GLU A 8 -1.28 9.77 14.35
C GLU A 8 -1.91 8.42 13.99
N ILE A 9 -1.53 7.36 14.69
CA ILE A 9 -2.16 6.04 14.53
C ILE A 9 -3.66 6.12 14.80
N ALA A 10 -4.08 6.83 15.86
CA ALA A 10 -5.49 7.02 16.17
C ALA A 10 -6.22 7.83 15.08
N LEU A 11 -5.58 8.87 14.57
CA LEU A 11 -6.11 9.72 13.50
C LEU A 11 -6.29 8.91 12.22
N ASN A 12 -5.26 8.20 11.75
CA ASN A 12 -5.31 7.38 10.54
C ASN A 12 -6.34 6.25 10.69
N ARG A 13 -6.43 5.60 11.86
CA ARG A 13 -7.45 4.58 12.12
C ARG A 13 -8.87 5.15 12.04
N ALA A 14 -9.11 6.34 12.60
CA ALA A 14 -10.42 7.00 12.55
C ALA A 14 -10.80 7.37 11.10
N LEU A 15 -9.86 7.90 10.33
CA LEU A 15 -10.03 8.20 8.92
C LEU A 15 -10.45 6.94 8.14
N TRP A 16 -9.71 5.83 8.28
CA TRP A 16 -9.99 4.60 7.55
C TRP A 16 -11.30 3.92 7.96
N ALA A 17 -11.76 4.10 9.19
CA ALA A 17 -13.10 3.67 9.60
C ALA A 17 -14.20 4.43 8.84
N VAL A 18 -14.01 5.73 8.57
CA VAL A 18 -14.94 6.55 7.77
C VAL A 18 -14.82 6.21 6.28
N VAL A 19 -13.61 6.12 5.75
CA VAL A 19 -13.36 5.78 4.34
C VAL A 19 -13.96 4.42 4.00
N ASN A 20 -13.83 3.42 4.88
CA ASN A 20 -14.44 2.10 4.66
C ASN A 20 -15.95 2.15 4.42
N GLN A 21 -16.67 3.13 4.98
CA GLN A 21 -18.11 3.28 4.74
C GLN A 21 -18.44 3.71 3.31
N ARG A 22 -17.49 4.34 2.60
CA ARG A 22 -17.63 4.73 1.18
C ARG A 22 -17.34 3.56 0.23
N PHE A 23 -16.54 2.59 0.66
CA PHE A 23 -16.31 1.36 -0.09
C PHE A 23 -17.46 0.41 0.14
N THR A 24 -18.37 0.34 -0.83
CA THR A 24 -19.44 -0.64 -0.78
C THR A 24 -18.89 -2.05 -0.88
N ASP A 25 -19.58 -3.03 -0.29
CA ASP A 25 -19.23 -4.46 -0.48
C ASP A 25 -19.19 -4.83 -1.96
N ALA A 26 -19.96 -4.17 -2.82
CA ALA A 26 -19.94 -4.36 -4.27
C ALA A 26 -18.60 -3.93 -4.91
N ALA A 27 -18.06 -2.77 -4.53
CA ALA A 27 -16.77 -2.30 -5.03
C ALA A 27 -15.63 -3.23 -4.56
N ALA A 28 -15.63 -3.61 -3.29
CA ALA A 28 -14.65 -4.55 -2.74
C ALA A 28 -14.76 -5.92 -3.43
N ASN A 29 -15.98 -6.41 -3.68
CA ASN A 29 -16.23 -7.65 -4.40
C ASN A 29 -15.71 -7.62 -5.84
N ALA A 30 -15.84 -6.48 -6.53
CA ALA A 30 -15.30 -6.30 -7.88
C ALA A 30 -13.76 -6.45 -7.90
N MET A 31 -13.06 -5.92 -6.90
CA MET A 31 -11.61 -6.10 -6.77
C MET A 31 -11.23 -7.57 -6.50
N TRP A 32 -11.96 -8.26 -5.63
CA TRP A 32 -11.74 -9.68 -5.35
C TRP A 32 -11.99 -10.58 -6.56
N ALA A 33 -12.92 -10.19 -7.43
CA ALA A 33 -13.32 -10.95 -8.62
C ALA A 33 -12.38 -10.74 -9.83
N LEU A 34 -11.37 -9.87 -9.74
CA LEU A 34 -10.43 -9.65 -10.83
C LEU A 34 -9.66 -10.95 -11.13
N PRO A 35 -9.47 -11.29 -12.41
CA PRO A 35 -8.84 -12.53 -12.82
C PRO A 35 -7.32 -12.56 -12.58
N GLU A 36 -6.72 -11.41 -12.35
CA GLU A 36 -5.29 -11.24 -12.07
C GLU A 36 -5.05 -10.06 -11.12
N ALA A 37 -3.90 -10.04 -10.48
CA ALA A 37 -3.45 -8.91 -9.69
C ALA A 37 -3.24 -7.68 -10.58
N VAL A 38 -3.65 -6.52 -10.07
CA VAL A 38 -3.42 -5.22 -10.68
C VAL A 38 -2.84 -4.27 -9.64
N TRP A 39 -2.15 -3.23 -10.10
CA TRP A 39 -1.49 -2.26 -9.23
C TRP A 39 -2.04 -0.87 -9.45
N GLY A 40 -2.35 -0.21 -8.35
CA GLY A 40 -2.62 1.22 -8.27
C GLY A 40 -3.94 1.68 -8.86
N LEU A 41 -4.07 2.99 -8.89
CA LEU A 41 -5.28 3.72 -9.26
C LEU A 41 -5.78 3.40 -10.67
N PHE A 42 -4.86 3.05 -11.56
CA PHE A 42 -5.18 2.80 -12.97
C PHE A 42 -5.08 1.32 -13.36
N ALA A 43 -5.08 0.43 -12.37
CA ALA A 43 -5.14 -1.02 -12.52
C ALA A 43 -4.09 -1.58 -13.49
N VAL A 44 -2.81 -1.22 -13.28
CA VAL A 44 -1.69 -1.72 -14.09
C VAL A 44 -1.55 -3.23 -13.85
N PRO A 45 -1.67 -4.09 -14.88
CA PRO A 45 -1.66 -5.53 -14.68
C PRO A 45 -0.31 -6.05 -14.17
N GLU A 46 -0.33 -6.96 -13.17
CA GLU A 46 0.87 -7.62 -12.66
C GLU A 46 1.69 -8.30 -13.76
N ARG A 47 1.02 -8.92 -14.77
CA ARG A 47 1.71 -9.57 -15.89
C ARG A 47 2.61 -8.63 -16.69
N SER A 48 2.37 -7.30 -16.65
CA SER A 48 3.22 -6.32 -17.33
C SER A 48 4.43 -5.89 -16.51
N LEU A 49 4.40 -6.09 -15.20
CA LEU A 49 5.45 -5.70 -14.26
C LEU A 49 6.25 -6.91 -13.78
N GLY A 50 5.58 -8.04 -13.51
CA GLY A 50 6.20 -9.28 -13.07
C GLY A 50 6.87 -9.21 -11.68
N VAL A 51 6.40 -8.29 -10.83
CA VAL A 51 7.06 -7.99 -9.55
C VAL A 51 6.79 -9.00 -8.46
N LEU A 52 5.68 -9.73 -8.52
CA LEU A 52 5.37 -10.78 -7.54
C LEU A 52 6.13 -12.08 -7.81
N GLY A 53 6.37 -12.39 -9.09
CA GLY A 53 7.00 -13.65 -9.50
C GLY A 53 6.12 -14.88 -9.21
N ASP A 54 6.71 -16.06 -9.05
CA ASP A 54 5.97 -17.26 -8.66
C ASP A 54 5.70 -17.29 -7.15
N VAL A 55 4.45 -17.10 -6.80
CA VAL A 55 3.97 -17.03 -5.41
C VAL A 55 3.43 -18.38 -4.89
N ARG A 56 3.36 -19.42 -5.71
CA ARG A 56 2.83 -20.74 -5.31
C ARG A 56 3.59 -21.32 -4.13
N GLY A 57 2.86 -21.66 -3.09
CA GLY A 57 3.42 -22.22 -1.86
C GLY A 57 4.25 -21.24 -1.02
N ARG A 58 4.30 -19.95 -1.38
CA ARG A 58 4.98 -18.92 -0.59
C ARG A 58 4.14 -18.49 0.60
N ASP A 59 4.79 -18.26 1.73
CA ASP A 59 4.20 -17.59 2.88
C ASP A 59 4.27 -16.08 2.65
N VAL A 60 3.12 -15.40 2.73
CA VAL A 60 3.02 -13.97 2.40
C VAL A 60 2.38 -13.19 3.54
N ALA A 61 2.90 -12.00 3.85
CA ALA A 61 2.24 -11.02 4.71
C ALA A 61 1.81 -9.81 3.86
N GLU A 62 0.51 -9.54 3.81
CA GLU A 62 -0.01 -8.28 3.28
C GLU A 62 -0.18 -7.28 4.43
N LEU A 63 0.52 -6.15 4.36
CA LEU A 63 0.49 -5.12 5.40
C LEU A 63 -0.43 -3.97 5.00
N ALA A 64 -1.28 -3.52 5.95
CA ALA A 64 -2.36 -2.57 5.74
C ALA A 64 -3.24 -3.00 4.56
N CYS A 65 -3.78 -4.21 4.68
CA CYS A 65 -4.45 -4.92 3.60
C CYS A 65 -5.82 -4.33 3.20
N GLY A 66 -6.37 -3.42 3.98
CA GLY A 66 -7.71 -2.91 3.74
C GLY A 66 -8.74 -4.04 3.65
N THR A 67 -9.42 -4.14 2.51
CA THR A 67 -10.37 -5.23 2.23
C THR A 67 -9.70 -6.52 1.74
N ALA A 68 -8.36 -6.62 1.78
CA ALA A 68 -7.54 -7.80 1.51
C ALA A 68 -7.69 -8.41 0.10
N TYR A 69 -7.91 -7.58 -0.91
CA TYR A 69 -8.02 -8.07 -2.30
C TYR A 69 -6.68 -8.60 -2.83
N VAL A 70 -5.54 -8.03 -2.45
CA VAL A 70 -4.22 -8.55 -2.85
C VAL A 70 -4.00 -9.94 -2.25
N SER A 71 -4.32 -10.14 -0.96
CA SER A 71 -4.29 -11.48 -0.35
C SER A 71 -5.21 -12.46 -1.05
N ALA A 72 -6.40 -12.03 -1.51
CA ALA A 72 -7.32 -12.89 -2.25
C ALA A 72 -6.72 -13.33 -3.59
N TRP A 73 -6.11 -12.44 -4.34
CA TRP A 73 -5.40 -12.80 -5.59
C TRP A 73 -4.23 -13.74 -5.34
N LEU A 74 -3.41 -13.46 -4.31
CA LEU A 74 -2.27 -14.29 -3.93
C LEU A 74 -2.71 -15.68 -3.50
N ALA A 75 -3.77 -15.79 -2.70
CA ALA A 75 -4.32 -17.08 -2.29
C ALA A 75 -4.86 -17.87 -3.49
N SER A 76 -5.54 -17.19 -4.43
CA SER A 76 -6.03 -17.79 -5.68
C SER A 76 -4.87 -18.25 -6.58
N ALA A 77 -3.73 -17.58 -6.52
CA ALA A 77 -2.50 -17.99 -7.20
C ALA A 77 -1.71 -19.09 -6.46
N GLY A 78 -2.23 -19.59 -5.33
CA GLY A 78 -1.63 -20.69 -4.56
C GLY A 78 -0.62 -20.28 -3.50
N ALA A 79 -0.55 -19.01 -3.13
CA ALA A 79 0.21 -18.55 -1.97
C ALA A 79 -0.53 -18.86 -0.65
N ARG A 80 0.15 -18.69 0.47
CA ARG A 80 -0.39 -18.75 1.83
C ARG A 80 -0.32 -17.37 2.49
N PRO A 81 -1.23 -16.44 2.17
CA PRO A 81 -1.21 -15.10 2.73
C PRO A 81 -1.74 -15.04 4.15
N VAL A 82 -1.23 -14.10 4.94
CA VAL A 82 -1.86 -13.51 6.11
C VAL A 82 -2.06 -12.03 5.84
N ALA A 83 -3.29 -11.54 6.02
CA ALA A 83 -3.63 -10.15 5.76
C ALA A 83 -3.76 -9.39 7.09
N LEU A 84 -3.01 -8.28 7.21
CA LEU A 84 -2.94 -7.50 8.44
C LEU A 84 -3.39 -6.05 8.18
N ASP A 85 -4.28 -5.56 9.03
CA ASP A 85 -4.73 -4.16 8.99
C ASP A 85 -5.00 -3.63 10.38
N LEU A 86 -4.85 -2.31 10.55
CA LEU A 86 -5.17 -1.64 11.81
C LEU A 86 -6.69 -1.44 11.99
N SER A 87 -7.44 -1.28 10.87
CA SER A 87 -8.88 -1.03 10.86
C SER A 87 -9.66 -2.33 10.99
N ARG A 88 -10.42 -2.41 12.08
CA ARG A 88 -11.36 -3.51 12.31
C ARG A 88 -12.48 -3.54 11.26
N GLU A 89 -12.89 -2.38 10.79
CA GLU A 89 -13.95 -2.19 9.81
C GLU A 89 -13.54 -2.77 8.45
N GLN A 90 -12.32 -2.49 8.01
CA GLN A 90 -11.72 -3.07 6.80
C GLN A 90 -11.67 -4.60 6.87
N LEU A 91 -11.16 -5.13 7.97
CA LEU A 91 -11.09 -6.58 8.17
C LEU A 91 -12.48 -7.23 8.27
N ALA A 92 -13.48 -6.54 8.78
CA ALA A 92 -14.87 -7.04 8.79
C ALA A 92 -15.41 -7.14 7.37
N THR A 93 -15.12 -6.17 6.48
CA THR A 93 -15.43 -6.24 5.05
C THR A 93 -14.71 -7.43 4.39
N ALA A 94 -13.41 -7.56 4.58
CA ALA A 94 -12.62 -8.69 4.06
C ALA A 94 -13.21 -10.04 4.49
N ARG A 95 -13.63 -10.16 5.75
CA ARG A 95 -14.25 -11.40 6.26
C ARG A 95 -15.57 -11.73 5.58
N ARG A 96 -16.42 -10.71 5.32
CA ARG A 96 -17.65 -10.93 4.55
C ARG A 96 -17.37 -11.42 3.14
N LEU A 97 -16.34 -10.87 2.49
CA LEU A 97 -15.94 -11.30 1.13
C LEU A 97 -15.37 -12.71 1.11
N GLN A 98 -14.58 -13.11 2.10
CA GLN A 98 -14.15 -14.51 2.24
C GLN A 98 -15.34 -15.47 2.29
N HIS A 99 -16.40 -15.12 3.03
CA HIS A 99 -17.60 -15.95 3.12
C HIS A 99 -18.43 -15.96 1.84
N ALA A 100 -18.41 -14.86 1.09
CA ALA A 100 -19.27 -14.70 -0.09
C ALA A 100 -18.65 -15.26 -1.38
N VAL A 101 -17.35 -15.03 -1.62
CA VAL A 101 -16.78 -15.20 -2.97
C VAL A 101 -15.34 -15.70 -3.01
N GLY A 102 -14.62 -15.68 -1.90
CA GLY A 102 -13.18 -15.78 -1.96
C GLY A 102 -12.53 -16.94 -1.21
N PRO A 103 -11.22 -17.10 -1.40
CA PRO A 103 -10.43 -18.02 -0.61
C PRO A 103 -10.36 -17.56 0.86
N ALA A 104 -10.28 -18.51 1.77
CA ALA A 104 -10.07 -18.24 3.19
C ALA A 104 -8.56 -18.14 3.51
N PHE A 105 -8.18 -17.11 4.25
CA PHE A 105 -6.84 -16.90 4.80
C PHE A 105 -6.95 -16.12 6.13
N PRO A 106 -5.92 -16.13 7.00
CA PRO A 106 -5.95 -15.38 8.24
C PRO A 106 -6.10 -13.88 8.03
N LEU A 107 -7.01 -13.25 8.79
CA LEU A 107 -7.18 -11.81 8.92
C LEU A 107 -6.79 -11.40 10.33
N VAL A 108 -5.82 -10.52 10.49
CA VAL A 108 -5.24 -10.12 11.77
C VAL A 108 -5.31 -8.61 11.96
N GLN A 109 -5.94 -8.16 13.05
CA GLN A 109 -5.87 -6.74 13.41
C GLN A 109 -4.50 -6.45 14.03
N ALA A 110 -3.72 -5.60 13.38
CA ALA A 110 -2.35 -5.31 13.81
C ALA A 110 -1.88 -3.92 13.38
N ASP A 111 -0.94 -3.38 14.15
CA ASP A 111 -0.12 -2.23 13.78
C ASP A 111 1.06 -2.74 12.95
N ALA A 112 1.22 -2.21 11.72
CA ALA A 112 2.31 -2.60 10.83
C ALA A 112 3.70 -2.18 11.34
N GLU A 113 3.76 -1.26 12.29
CA GLU A 113 4.99 -0.86 12.96
C GLU A 113 5.35 -1.80 14.14
N GLN A 114 4.49 -2.78 14.45
CA GLN A 114 4.72 -3.82 15.47
C GLN A 114 3.93 -5.09 15.12
N LEU A 115 4.44 -5.86 14.18
CA LEU A 115 3.75 -7.03 13.64
C LEU A 115 3.70 -8.20 14.64
N PRO A 116 2.54 -8.83 14.84
CA PRO A 116 2.40 -10.01 15.70
C PRO A 116 2.82 -11.31 14.96
N LEU A 117 3.90 -11.23 14.20
CA LEU A 117 4.47 -12.32 13.42
C LEU A 117 5.87 -12.66 13.93
N ALA A 118 6.26 -13.91 13.86
CA ALA A 118 7.60 -14.36 14.18
C ALA A 118 8.64 -13.80 13.19
N SER A 119 9.89 -13.66 13.62
CA SER A 119 10.99 -13.29 12.72
C SER A 119 11.24 -14.41 11.69
N GLY A 120 11.49 -14.04 10.44
CA GLY A 120 11.84 -14.95 9.37
C GLY A 120 10.74 -15.97 9.05
N CYS A 121 9.48 -15.58 9.11
CA CYS A 121 8.35 -16.49 8.90
C CYS A 121 7.69 -16.39 7.52
N VAL A 122 7.97 -15.34 6.73
CA VAL A 122 7.37 -15.14 5.40
C VAL A 122 8.43 -15.02 4.30
N ASP A 123 8.04 -15.34 3.07
CA ASP A 123 8.87 -15.24 1.86
C ASP A 123 8.68 -13.91 1.13
N LEU A 124 7.49 -13.31 1.30
CA LEU A 124 7.08 -12.06 0.65
C LEU A 124 6.31 -11.19 1.64
N VAL A 125 6.66 -9.92 1.69
CA VAL A 125 5.83 -8.86 2.27
C VAL A 125 5.31 -8.01 1.12
N VAL A 126 4.00 -7.78 1.08
CA VAL A 126 3.36 -6.94 0.08
C VAL A 126 2.50 -5.87 0.73
N SER A 127 2.41 -4.70 0.12
CA SER A 127 1.47 -3.65 0.52
C SER A 127 1.10 -2.80 -0.70
N GLU A 128 -0.18 -2.62 -0.92
CA GLU A 128 -0.72 -1.80 -2.02
C GLU A 128 -1.50 -0.62 -1.42
N HIS A 129 -1.03 0.60 -1.63
CA HIS A 129 -1.56 1.84 -1.03
C HIS A 129 -1.77 1.78 0.50
N GLY A 130 -0.98 0.94 1.18
CA GLY A 130 -1.10 0.68 2.61
C GLY A 130 0.01 1.36 3.42
N VAL A 131 0.91 0.54 3.97
CA VAL A 131 1.92 0.98 4.96
C VAL A 131 2.82 2.11 4.47
N ALA A 132 3.16 2.13 3.18
CA ALA A 132 4.12 3.10 2.64
C ALA A 132 3.61 4.55 2.71
N ALA A 133 2.28 4.74 2.64
CA ALA A 133 1.66 6.03 2.81
C ALA A 133 1.26 6.32 4.27
N TRP A 134 0.81 5.32 5.03
CA TRP A 134 0.10 5.53 6.30
C TRP A 134 0.90 5.25 7.56
N CYS A 135 2.10 4.65 7.43
CA CYS A 135 2.96 4.32 8.56
C CYS A 135 4.33 4.98 8.42
N ASP A 136 5.00 5.25 9.54
CA ASP A 136 6.37 5.79 9.54
C ASP A 136 7.34 4.79 8.90
N PRO A 137 7.96 5.12 7.74
CA PRO A 137 8.88 4.22 7.07
C PRO A 137 10.07 3.79 7.92
N ALA A 138 10.50 4.62 8.86
CA ALA A 138 11.58 4.27 9.78
C ALA A 138 11.19 3.19 10.79
N ARG A 139 9.91 2.85 10.89
CA ARG A 139 9.36 1.88 11.84
C ARG A 139 8.85 0.62 11.15
N TRP A 140 8.00 0.75 10.12
CA TRP A 140 7.46 -0.44 9.47
C TRP A 140 8.48 -1.20 8.62
N LEU A 141 9.48 -0.54 8.01
CA LEU A 141 10.50 -1.21 7.22
C LEU A 141 11.34 -2.20 8.04
N PRO A 142 11.83 -1.86 9.26
CA PRO A 142 12.49 -2.83 10.14
C PRO A 142 11.60 -4.03 10.51
N GLU A 143 10.29 -3.82 10.71
CA GLU A 143 9.34 -4.90 10.97
C GLU A 143 9.14 -5.80 9.75
N ALA A 144 9.00 -5.21 8.54
CA ALA A 144 8.96 -5.97 7.30
C ALA A 144 10.24 -6.81 7.11
N ALA A 145 11.42 -6.22 7.36
CA ALA A 145 12.68 -6.95 7.31
C ALA A 145 12.74 -8.07 8.35
N ARG A 146 12.24 -7.83 9.57
CA ARG A 146 12.25 -8.83 10.65
C ARG A 146 11.44 -10.07 10.30
N VAL A 147 10.24 -9.89 9.74
CA VAL A 147 9.32 -11.01 9.44
C VAL A 147 9.70 -11.77 8.17
N LEU A 148 10.38 -11.12 7.22
CA LEU A 148 10.90 -11.78 6.02
C LEU A 148 12.02 -12.77 6.37
N ARG A 149 12.07 -13.89 5.66
CA ARG A 149 13.26 -14.77 5.62
C ARG A 149 14.43 -14.05 4.93
N PRO A 150 15.70 -14.41 5.21
CA PRO A 150 16.82 -13.96 4.39
C PRO A 150 16.56 -14.28 2.91
N GLY A 151 16.81 -13.32 2.01
CA GLY A 151 16.46 -13.41 0.59
C GLY A 151 14.97 -13.28 0.27
N GLY A 152 14.12 -13.03 1.29
CA GLY A 152 12.68 -12.73 1.09
C GLY A 152 12.48 -11.35 0.50
N ARG A 153 11.36 -11.15 -0.20
CA ARG A 153 11.08 -9.95 -0.99
C ARG A 153 10.08 -9.03 -0.30
N LEU A 154 10.29 -7.74 -0.47
CA LEU A 154 9.36 -6.68 -0.14
C LEU A 154 8.89 -6.03 -1.44
N VAL A 155 7.58 -5.97 -1.67
CA VAL A 155 6.95 -5.28 -2.78
C VAL A 155 5.90 -4.33 -2.22
N PHE A 156 6.04 -3.04 -2.48
CA PHE A 156 5.05 -2.07 -2.02
C PHE A 156 4.80 -0.97 -3.03
N LEU A 157 3.54 -0.56 -3.10
CA LEU A 157 3.07 0.54 -3.93
C LEU A 157 2.65 1.71 -3.05
N THR A 158 2.97 2.91 -3.50
CA THR A 158 2.58 4.18 -2.85
C THR A 158 2.35 5.26 -3.89
N ASN A 159 1.73 6.37 -3.47
CA ASN A 159 1.67 7.58 -4.29
C ASN A 159 3.08 8.08 -4.60
N SER A 160 3.30 8.59 -5.82
CA SER A 160 4.61 9.14 -6.16
C SER A 160 4.93 10.39 -5.32
N HIS A 161 6.19 10.60 -5.04
CA HIS A 161 6.63 11.84 -4.40
C HIS A 161 6.24 13.07 -5.23
N LEU A 162 6.24 12.94 -6.57
CA LEU A 162 5.83 14.02 -7.48
C LEU A 162 4.35 14.38 -7.30
N SER A 163 3.45 13.39 -7.24
CA SER A 163 2.03 13.65 -6.99
C SER A 163 1.82 14.37 -5.66
N ALA A 164 2.50 13.93 -4.60
CA ALA A 164 2.44 14.57 -3.29
C ALA A 164 2.92 16.04 -3.31
N LEU A 165 3.86 16.41 -4.16
CA LEU A 165 4.30 17.80 -4.35
C LEU A 165 3.23 18.65 -5.04
N CYS A 166 2.37 18.05 -5.87
CA CYS A 166 1.44 18.75 -6.76
C CYS A 166 -0.03 18.72 -6.28
N VAL A 167 -0.39 17.86 -5.32
CA VAL A 167 -1.75 17.77 -4.75
C VAL A 167 -1.98 18.92 -3.76
N PRO A 168 -3.10 19.68 -3.82
CA PRO A 168 -3.47 20.67 -2.81
C PRO A 168 -3.63 20.05 -1.41
N ALA A 169 -3.50 20.85 -0.36
CA ALA A 169 -3.64 20.37 1.01
C ALA A 169 -5.11 20.20 1.43
N ASP A 170 -6.01 20.92 0.79
CA ASP A 170 -7.46 20.95 1.04
C ASP A 170 -8.19 19.99 0.10
N GLU A 171 -8.81 20.49 -0.93
CA GLU A 171 -9.54 19.72 -1.91
C GLU A 171 -8.96 19.90 -3.32
N GLY A 172 -8.94 18.82 -4.10
CA GLY A 172 -8.54 18.85 -5.50
C GLY A 172 -7.51 17.82 -5.89
N VAL A 173 -7.21 17.78 -7.18
CA VAL A 173 -6.27 16.85 -7.79
C VAL A 173 -4.92 17.51 -8.07
N ALA A 174 -3.88 16.72 -8.25
CA ALA A 174 -2.55 17.20 -8.63
C ALA A 174 -2.61 18.02 -9.92
N GLY A 175 -2.05 19.22 -9.84
CA GLY A 175 -1.85 20.12 -10.98
C GLY A 175 -0.43 20.05 -11.54
N GLU A 176 -0.06 21.06 -12.35
CA GLU A 176 1.26 21.18 -12.97
C GLU A 176 2.24 22.06 -12.17
N ARG A 177 1.92 22.34 -10.91
CA ARG A 177 2.74 23.20 -10.05
C ARG A 177 3.12 22.46 -8.78
N LEU A 178 4.35 22.67 -8.33
CA LEU A 178 4.78 22.26 -7.00
C LEU A 178 4.14 23.21 -5.96
N LEU A 179 3.35 22.65 -5.05
CA LEU A 179 2.58 23.37 -4.05
C LEU A 179 3.26 23.36 -2.66
N ARG A 180 4.26 22.49 -2.49
CA ARG A 180 5.03 22.41 -1.25
C ARG A 180 6.50 22.11 -1.51
N GLY A 181 7.35 22.38 -0.53
CA GLY A 181 8.78 22.10 -0.61
C GLY A 181 9.04 20.59 -0.61
N HIS A 182 10.12 20.18 -1.28
CA HIS A 182 10.53 18.77 -1.40
C HIS A 182 10.61 18.03 -0.04
N ARG A 183 11.16 18.69 1.00
CA ARG A 183 11.26 18.10 2.34
C ARG A 183 9.95 18.14 3.11
N GLU A 184 9.08 19.09 2.82
CA GLU A 184 7.77 19.22 3.45
C GLU A 184 6.81 18.14 2.99
N ALA A 185 6.99 17.63 1.75
CA ALA A 185 6.22 16.53 1.21
C ALA A 185 6.50 15.18 1.92
N TYR A 186 7.63 15.04 2.65
CA TYR A 186 7.96 13.78 3.32
C TYR A 186 6.86 13.30 4.26
N ARG A 187 6.19 14.22 4.96
CA ARG A 187 5.12 13.93 5.91
C ARG A 187 4.07 15.02 5.83
N VAL A 188 2.89 14.68 5.36
CA VAL A 188 1.81 15.63 5.12
C VAL A 188 0.65 15.34 6.07
N HIS A 189 0.16 16.41 6.71
CA HIS A 189 -1.09 16.40 7.44
C HIS A 189 -2.17 16.95 6.52
N TRP A 190 -3.15 16.12 6.18
CA TRP A 190 -4.24 16.52 5.30
C TRP A 190 -5.36 17.19 6.08
N GLU A 191 -5.99 18.23 5.53
CA GLU A 191 -7.10 18.93 6.18
C GLU A 191 -8.32 18.03 6.39
N GLY A 192 -8.56 17.08 5.50
CA GLY A 192 -9.59 16.03 5.64
C GLY A 192 -9.31 14.98 6.71
N GLY A 193 -8.20 15.08 7.41
CA GLY A 193 -7.70 14.15 8.41
C GLY A 193 -6.69 13.14 7.84
N GLY A 194 -5.89 12.59 8.74
CA GLY A 194 -4.84 11.64 8.38
C GLY A 194 -3.46 12.28 8.22
N VAL A 195 -2.47 11.43 8.39
CA VAL A 195 -1.05 11.75 8.18
C VAL A 195 -0.50 10.76 7.18
N GLU A 196 0.04 11.27 6.09
CA GLU A 196 0.68 10.47 5.05
C GLU A 196 2.17 10.75 4.96
N TYR A 197 2.90 9.71 4.55
CA TYR A 197 4.33 9.74 4.31
C TYR A 197 4.61 9.60 2.81
N HIS A 198 5.39 10.53 2.28
CA HIS A 198 5.81 10.54 0.88
C HIS A 198 7.32 10.76 0.78
N PRO A 199 8.15 9.80 1.23
CA PRO A 199 9.60 9.90 1.08
C PRO A 199 10.00 10.10 -0.38
N SER A 200 11.02 10.92 -0.61
CA SER A 200 11.61 11.02 -1.95
C SER A 200 12.34 9.71 -2.32
N HIS A 201 12.67 9.52 -3.60
CA HIS A 201 13.43 8.34 -4.04
C HIS A 201 14.74 8.19 -3.23
N GLY A 202 15.43 9.32 -2.96
CA GLY A 202 16.64 9.31 -2.13
C GLY A 202 16.37 8.90 -0.68
N ASP A 203 15.21 9.29 -0.12
CA ASP A 203 14.80 8.87 1.22
C ASP A 203 14.44 7.39 1.25
N TRP A 204 13.67 6.89 0.28
CA TRP A 204 13.34 5.47 0.15
C TRP A 204 14.59 4.60 0.07
N VAL A 205 15.55 4.95 -0.79
CA VAL A 205 16.80 4.20 -0.91
C VAL A 205 17.58 4.17 0.41
N ARG A 206 17.65 5.30 1.14
CA ARG A 206 18.33 5.33 2.45
C ARG A 206 17.60 4.49 3.51
N LEU A 207 16.27 4.61 3.60
CA LEU A 207 15.44 3.91 4.57
C LEU A 207 15.47 2.39 4.33
N LEU A 208 15.29 1.95 3.08
CA LEU A 208 15.37 0.55 2.70
C LEU A 208 16.73 -0.05 3.05
N ARG A 209 17.82 0.63 2.69
CA ARG A 209 19.18 0.15 3.01
C ARG A 209 19.43 0.11 4.52
N ALA A 210 18.96 1.11 5.26
CA ALA A 210 19.10 1.14 6.72
C ALA A 210 18.32 -0.02 7.40
N ALA A 211 17.21 -0.46 6.81
CA ALA A 211 16.44 -1.61 7.27
C ALA A 211 16.99 -2.97 6.78
N GLY A 212 18.11 -3.01 6.03
CA GLY A 212 18.74 -4.24 5.57
C GLY A 212 18.18 -4.76 4.23
N PHE A 213 17.59 -3.89 3.42
CA PHE A 213 17.13 -4.25 2.08
C PHE A 213 18.13 -3.84 0.99
N VAL A 214 18.17 -4.65 -0.06
CA VAL A 214 18.77 -4.32 -1.36
C VAL A 214 17.61 -3.92 -2.29
N VAL A 215 17.62 -2.70 -2.82
CA VAL A 215 16.64 -2.23 -3.80
C VAL A 215 16.89 -2.93 -5.13
N GLU A 216 15.90 -3.62 -5.66
CA GLU A 216 15.98 -4.31 -6.95
C GLU A 216 15.42 -3.46 -8.08
N ALA A 217 14.25 -2.84 -7.85
CA ALA A 217 13.59 -2.02 -8.85
C ALA A 217 12.72 -0.93 -8.22
N LEU A 218 12.52 0.12 -8.99
CA LEU A 218 11.47 1.11 -8.85
C LEU A 218 10.74 1.20 -10.18
N HIS A 219 9.43 0.96 -10.17
CA HIS A 219 8.56 1.18 -11.31
C HIS A 219 7.72 2.43 -11.04
N GLU A 220 7.92 3.45 -11.86
CA GLU A 220 7.06 4.63 -11.87
C GLU A 220 5.83 4.31 -12.72
N LEU A 221 4.64 4.35 -12.11
CA LEU A 221 3.41 3.94 -12.77
C LEU A 221 2.68 5.14 -13.38
N PHE A 222 2.38 5.00 -14.66
CA PHE A 222 1.60 5.94 -15.45
C PHE A 222 0.22 5.34 -15.76
N ALA A 223 -0.78 6.19 -15.96
CA ALA A 223 -2.08 5.71 -16.41
C ALA A 223 -1.97 5.09 -17.82
N PRO A 224 -2.44 3.85 -18.02
CA PRO A 224 -2.54 3.27 -19.36
C PRO A 224 -3.45 4.10 -20.27
N ALA A 225 -3.30 3.97 -21.59
CA ALA A 225 -4.17 4.64 -22.55
C ALA A 225 -5.63 4.19 -22.39
N GLY A 226 -6.55 5.14 -22.47
CA GLY A 226 -8.00 4.90 -22.37
C GLY A 226 -8.51 4.75 -20.91
N GLY A 227 -9.82 4.75 -20.72
CA GLY A 227 -10.47 4.70 -19.41
C GLY A 227 -10.74 6.07 -18.79
N GLY A 228 -11.33 6.09 -17.58
CA GLY A 228 -11.66 7.28 -16.80
C GLY A 228 -10.78 7.46 -15.57
N ASP A 229 -11.06 8.49 -14.80
CA ASP A 229 -10.46 8.72 -13.48
C ASP A 229 -10.89 7.64 -12.49
N HIS A 230 -10.12 7.50 -11.40
CA HIS A 230 -10.46 6.55 -10.35
C HIS A 230 -11.74 7.01 -9.62
N PRO A 231 -12.73 6.11 -9.41
CA PRO A 231 -14.05 6.52 -8.90
C PRO A 231 -14.08 6.96 -7.43
N PHE A 232 -13.00 6.68 -6.66
CA PHE A 232 -12.96 6.94 -5.21
C PHE A 232 -11.76 7.76 -4.75
N TYR A 233 -10.65 7.73 -5.48
CA TYR A 233 -9.42 8.43 -5.12
C TYR A 233 -9.15 9.58 -6.09
N GLU A 234 -9.45 10.77 -5.65
CA GLU A 234 -9.30 12.01 -6.41
C GLU A 234 -7.94 12.67 -6.13
N ILE A 235 -6.84 11.89 -6.23
CA ILE A 235 -5.48 12.40 -6.01
C ILE A 235 -4.92 12.97 -7.31
N VAL A 236 -5.12 12.25 -8.40
CA VAL A 236 -4.66 12.63 -9.75
C VAL A 236 -5.73 12.31 -10.78
N THR A 237 -5.83 13.12 -11.84
CA THR A 237 -6.62 12.75 -13.01
C THR A 237 -5.85 11.75 -13.87
N ARG A 238 -6.57 10.98 -14.68
CA ARG A 238 -5.93 10.11 -15.69
C ARG A 238 -5.10 10.91 -16.68
N GLU A 239 -5.57 12.10 -17.11
CA GLU A 239 -4.83 12.98 -18.00
C GLU A 239 -3.48 13.36 -17.39
N TRP A 240 -3.45 13.77 -16.13
CA TRP A 240 -2.21 14.05 -15.40
C TRP A 240 -1.30 12.82 -15.36
N ALA A 241 -1.85 11.68 -15.01
CA ALA A 241 -1.12 10.41 -14.84
C ALA A 241 -0.63 9.79 -16.16
N THR A 242 -1.08 10.24 -17.33
CA THR A 242 -0.47 9.86 -18.62
C THR A 242 0.84 10.59 -18.89
N ARG A 243 1.09 11.69 -18.21
CA ARG A 243 2.27 12.55 -18.43
C ARG A 243 3.29 12.44 -17.33
N TRP A 244 2.85 12.18 -16.12
CA TRP A 244 3.70 12.06 -14.92
C TRP A 244 3.34 10.80 -14.13
N PRO A 245 4.31 10.18 -13.44
CA PRO A 245 4.03 9.01 -12.62
C PRO A 245 3.10 9.39 -11.46
N ALA A 246 1.95 8.74 -11.38
CA ALA A 246 1.02 8.92 -10.27
C ALA A 246 1.47 8.16 -9.02
N GLU A 247 2.11 7.03 -9.23
CA GLU A 247 2.42 6.04 -8.22
C GLU A 247 3.80 5.43 -8.44
N GLU A 248 4.34 4.82 -7.39
CA GLU A 248 5.64 4.18 -7.36
C GLU A 248 5.53 2.79 -6.77
N LEU A 249 5.99 1.78 -7.52
CA LEU A 249 6.06 0.40 -7.05
C LEU A 249 7.50 0.01 -6.81
N TRP A 250 7.83 -0.25 -5.57
CA TRP A 250 9.16 -0.59 -5.11
C TRP A 250 9.32 -2.08 -4.91
N VAL A 251 10.45 -2.61 -5.34
CA VAL A 251 10.85 -4.00 -5.15
C VAL A 251 12.21 -4.04 -4.46
N ALA A 252 12.28 -4.76 -3.36
CA ALA A 252 13.50 -4.91 -2.59
C ALA A 252 13.64 -6.33 -2.02
N THR A 253 14.85 -6.78 -1.80
CA THR A 253 15.16 -8.08 -1.20
C THR A 253 15.84 -7.88 0.14
N ARG A 254 15.44 -8.65 1.16
CA ARG A 254 16.13 -8.70 2.45
C ARG A 254 17.51 -9.33 2.28
N ALA A 255 18.57 -8.58 2.64
CA ALA A 255 19.94 -9.08 2.67
C ALA A 255 20.17 -10.22 3.67
#